data_0e4a4921a6e4d78a69da0c6f1864fa11
#
_entry.id   0e4a4921a6e4d78a69da0c6f1864fa11
#
_cell.length_a   1.000
_cell.length_b   1.000
_cell.length_c   1.000
_cell.angle_alpha   90.00
_cell.angle_beta   90.00
_cell.angle_gamma   90.00
#
_symmetry.space_group_name_H-M   'P 1'
#
loop_
_entity.id
_entity.type
_entity.pdbx_description
1 polymer ?
#
loop_
_entity_poly.entity_id
_entity_poly.type
_entity_poly.pdbx_seq_one_letter_code
_entity_poly.pdbx_strand_id
1 'polypeptide(L)'
;MGDKLSAKNYIGYTICDSANNLAFCVMGTYLATYCTDILGITGAVVTAIFWIARIWDAINDPIMGSLVQRKKPGKNGKYRPFILWSGFPLAVSAVLVYTKFTGNLTFNTIYVAATYILYGMIYTVMSVPYGSLAMVMTDKENERGNLSVARAIGGGFGNIPQLLFPIIVMTGGEDGQQMDGKRLFCAMCVVAIAMMLIYIISYSWTKEKPELVTLSNEEVHITSTLKDIIKDRAFVTMSLIGGLVIAIQMYISSANVYLFKDFYRKSGFSSIYLIISYLPLAVMIPFANKMIRKWGKKEICVVGFSISAIASLISWLGHFTNIWIYIILAFFVNLGIGFVILEVWAMCGDIVDHQEWVTGKREEATNYAVFTFMRKMGQALAAIVPLLIGAIGYDKNAIGAQTQEVLDGIYTVSTLVPFLLIVLMLVLILLYPLSKKKSEQMQKELQIQREEKLASQE
;
A
#
# COMPACT_ATOMS: atom_id res chain seq x y z
N MET A 1 27.49 -2.13 -26.03
CA MET A 1 27.40 -1.59 -24.64
C MET A 1 26.22 -0.62 -24.58
N GLY A 2 25.07 -1.03 -24.02
CA GLY A 2 23.89 -0.16 -23.94
C GLY A 2 24.13 1.03 -23.02
N ASP A 3 23.65 2.21 -23.44
CA ASP A 3 23.78 3.45 -22.67
C ASP A 3 23.22 3.29 -21.26
N LYS A 4 23.97 3.81 -20.26
CA LYS A 4 23.51 3.86 -18.87
C LYS A 4 22.28 4.76 -18.75
N LEU A 5 21.36 4.41 -17.87
CA LEU A 5 20.22 5.28 -17.54
C LEU A 5 20.74 6.62 -17.01
N SER A 6 20.21 7.72 -17.54
CA SER A 6 20.55 9.06 -17.08
C SER A 6 19.84 9.38 -15.76
N ALA A 7 20.36 10.34 -14.98
CA ALA A 7 19.68 10.82 -13.77
C ALA A 7 18.25 11.30 -14.05
N LYS A 8 17.97 11.88 -15.23
CA LYS A 8 16.63 12.28 -15.66
C LYS A 8 15.67 11.10 -15.71
N ASN A 9 16.13 9.92 -16.21
CA ASN A 9 15.30 8.72 -16.28
C ASN A 9 14.91 8.22 -14.89
N TYR A 10 15.86 8.20 -13.94
CA TYR A 10 15.56 7.83 -12.55
C TYR A 10 14.59 8.81 -11.90
N ILE A 11 14.84 10.11 -12.01
CA ILE A 11 13.95 11.15 -11.44
C ILE A 11 12.57 11.06 -12.09
N GLY A 12 12.48 10.93 -13.41
CA GLY A 12 11.21 10.79 -14.13
C GLY A 12 10.41 9.57 -13.65
N TYR A 13 11.07 8.45 -13.41
CA TYR A 13 10.45 7.24 -12.87
C TYR A 13 10.01 7.43 -11.41
N THR A 14 10.86 8.03 -10.56
CA THR A 14 10.56 8.34 -9.15
C THR A 14 9.32 9.21 -9.00
N ILE A 15 9.27 10.35 -9.71
CA ILE A 15 8.16 11.30 -9.58
C ILE A 15 6.85 10.74 -10.14
N CYS A 16 6.90 9.80 -11.08
CA CYS A 16 5.70 9.10 -11.56
C CYS A 16 5.03 8.32 -10.42
N ASP A 17 5.82 7.60 -9.62
CA ASP A 17 5.29 6.89 -8.45
C ASP A 17 4.76 7.86 -7.39
N SER A 18 5.44 9.00 -7.21
CA SER A 18 4.94 10.06 -6.33
C SER A 18 3.55 10.52 -6.77
N ALA A 19 3.36 10.83 -8.06
CA ALA A 19 2.06 11.24 -8.59
C ALA A 19 0.97 10.17 -8.40
N ASN A 20 1.31 8.90 -8.62
CA ASN A 20 0.38 7.78 -8.38
C ASN A 20 -0.08 7.71 -6.92
N ASN A 21 0.80 8.01 -5.99
CA ASN A 21 0.52 7.89 -4.55
C ASN A 21 -0.12 9.17 -3.96
N LEU A 22 0.03 10.37 -4.57
CA LEU A 22 -0.54 11.60 -4.04
C LEU A 22 -2.04 11.50 -3.72
N ALA A 23 -2.86 11.04 -4.67
CA ALA A 23 -4.29 10.86 -4.45
C ALA A 23 -4.61 9.54 -3.75
N PHE A 24 -3.85 8.46 -4.03
CA PHE A 24 -4.08 7.15 -3.44
C PHE A 24 -3.98 7.15 -1.92
N CYS A 25 -2.98 7.82 -1.35
CA CYS A 25 -2.80 7.93 0.10
C CYS A 25 -3.91 8.75 0.76
N VAL A 26 -4.37 9.82 0.10
CA VAL A 26 -5.51 10.63 0.57
C VAL A 26 -6.78 9.79 0.60
N MET A 27 -7.04 9.00 -0.47
CA MET A 27 -8.21 8.11 -0.51
C MET A 27 -8.15 7.03 0.57
N GLY A 28 -7.00 6.42 0.77
CA GLY A 28 -6.82 5.41 1.81
C GLY A 28 -7.06 5.92 3.23
N THR A 29 -6.83 7.22 3.47
CA THR A 29 -6.89 7.82 4.80
C THR A 29 -8.21 8.56 5.07
N TYR A 30 -8.63 9.42 4.13
CA TYR A 30 -9.69 10.41 4.40
C TYR A 30 -11.02 10.09 3.72
N LEU A 31 -11.08 9.17 2.76
CA LEU A 31 -12.31 8.89 2.03
C LEU A 31 -13.41 8.32 2.95
N ALA A 32 -13.05 7.48 3.91
CA ALA A 32 -13.99 6.95 4.88
C ALA A 32 -14.67 8.09 5.67
N THR A 33 -13.86 8.98 6.25
CA THR A 33 -14.33 10.13 7.02
C THR A 33 -15.11 11.12 6.15
N TYR A 34 -14.69 11.34 4.89
CA TYR A 34 -15.45 12.16 3.94
C TYR A 34 -16.86 11.59 3.68
N CYS A 35 -16.96 10.29 3.48
CA CYS A 35 -18.25 9.63 3.24
C CYS A 35 -19.16 9.69 4.47
N THR A 36 -18.61 9.47 5.67
CA THR A 36 -19.41 9.50 6.91
C THR A 36 -19.78 10.90 7.34
N ASP A 37 -18.81 11.82 7.42
CA ASP A 37 -18.99 13.12 8.04
C ASP A 37 -19.60 14.15 7.08
N ILE A 38 -19.18 14.16 5.82
CA ILE A 38 -19.62 15.17 4.83
C ILE A 38 -20.80 14.70 4.00
N LEU A 39 -20.74 13.45 3.48
CA LEU A 39 -21.83 12.91 2.67
C LEU A 39 -22.94 12.33 3.52
N GLY A 40 -22.67 11.92 4.76
CA GLY A 40 -23.63 11.36 5.68
C GLY A 40 -23.99 9.91 5.41
N ILE A 41 -23.13 9.19 4.68
CA ILE A 41 -23.33 7.78 4.36
C ILE A 41 -23.00 6.95 5.60
N THR A 42 -23.81 5.93 5.89
CA THR A 42 -23.55 5.04 7.03
C THR A 42 -22.26 4.22 6.82
N GLY A 43 -21.55 3.95 7.90
CA GLY A 43 -20.27 3.22 7.85
C GLY A 43 -20.39 1.85 7.17
N ALA A 44 -21.52 1.14 7.35
CA ALA A 44 -21.79 -0.13 6.69
C ALA A 44 -21.84 0.00 5.15
N VAL A 45 -22.50 1.04 4.65
CA VAL A 45 -22.60 1.31 3.21
C VAL A 45 -21.23 1.73 2.65
N VAL A 46 -20.46 2.56 3.38
CA VAL A 46 -19.10 2.93 2.99
C VAL A 46 -18.20 1.70 2.88
N THR A 47 -18.26 0.82 3.86
CA THR A 47 -17.52 -0.46 3.84
C THR A 47 -17.91 -1.31 2.63
N ALA A 48 -19.21 -1.43 2.32
CA ALA A 48 -19.69 -2.16 1.15
C ALA A 48 -19.15 -1.57 -0.17
N ILE A 49 -19.15 -0.24 -0.31
CA ILE A 49 -18.57 0.45 -1.47
C ILE A 49 -17.09 0.10 -1.64
N PHE A 50 -16.32 0.14 -0.54
CA PHE A 50 -14.89 -0.18 -0.58
C PHE A 50 -14.64 -1.64 -0.95
N TRP A 51 -15.41 -2.58 -0.41
CA TRP A 51 -15.32 -4.00 -0.78
C TRP A 51 -15.65 -4.24 -2.25
N ILE A 52 -16.72 -3.65 -2.75
CA ILE A 52 -17.10 -3.75 -4.18
C ILE A 52 -15.99 -3.22 -5.07
N ALA A 53 -15.41 -2.05 -4.71
CA ALA A 53 -14.29 -1.49 -5.47
C ALA A 53 -13.07 -2.41 -5.49
N ARG A 54 -12.73 -3.06 -4.35
CA ARG A 54 -11.59 -4.00 -4.28
C ARG A 54 -11.82 -5.29 -5.07
N ILE A 55 -13.04 -5.83 -5.03
CA ILE A 55 -13.41 -6.99 -5.86
C ILE A 55 -13.29 -6.62 -7.34
N TRP A 56 -13.77 -5.42 -7.69
CA TRP A 56 -13.64 -4.92 -9.06
C TRP A 56 -12.18 -4.76 -9.50
N ASP A 57 -11.33 -4.19 -8.65
CA ASP A 57 -9.89 -4.07 -8.91
C ASP A 57 -9.25 -5.45 -9.19
N ALA A 58 -9.63 -6.48 -8.43
CA ALA A 58 -9.14 -7.84 -8.61
C ALA A 58 -9.48 -8.43 -9.99
N ILE A 59 -10.60 -8.03 -10.57
CA ILE A 59 -11.03 -8.43 -11.93
C ILE A 59 -10.36 -7.55 -12.98
N ASN A 60 -10.30 -6.25 -12.73
CA ASN A 60 -9.82 -5.25 -13.69
C ASN A 60 -8.30 -5.36 -13.95
N ASP A 61 -7.50 -5.71 -12.93
CA ASP A 61 -6.04 -5.76 -13.07
C ASP A 61 -5.55 -6.80 -14.11
N PRO A 62 -6.01 -8.07 -14.10
CA PRO A 62 -5.64 -9.04 -15.13
C PRO A 62 -6.11 -8.62 -16.53
N ILE A 63 -7.31 -8.02 -16.64
CA ILE A 63 -7.84 -7.52 -17.91
C ILE A 63 -6.92 -6.43 -18.46
N MET A 64 -6.58 -5.45 -17.64
CA MET A 64 -5.67 -4.37 -18.05
C MET A 64 -4.28 -4.89 -18.37
N GLY A 65 -3.74 -5.81 -17.57
CA GLY A 65 -2.46 -6.48 -17.85
C GLY A 65 -2.44 -7.08 -19.27
N SER A 66 -3.48 -7.83 -19.61
CA SER A 66 -3.62 -8.46 -20.93
C SER A 66 -3.78 -7.44 -22.07
N LEU A 67 -4.55 -6.37 -21.85
CA LEU A 67 -4.73 -5.29 -22.85
C LEU A 67 -3.42 -4.55 -23.13
N VAL A 68 -2.67 -4.22 -22.07
CA VAL A 68 -1.37 -3.56 -22.17
C VAL A 68 -0.35 -4.46 -22.88
N GLN A 69 -0.37 -5.76 -22.59
CA GLN A 69 0.53 -6.72 -23.21
C GLN A 69 0.27 -6.88 -24.72
N ARG A 70 -1.00 -6.91 -25.15
CA ARG A 70 -1.39 -6.99 -26.58
C ARG A 70 -1.13 -5.73 -27.39
N LYS A 71 -0.94 -4.59 -26.73
CA LYS A 71 -0.69 -3.33 -27.44
C LYS A 71 0.67 -3.35 -28.13
N LYS A 72 0.66 -3.08 -29.44
CA LYS A 72 1.88 -2.95 -30.24
C LYS A 72 2.65 -1.68 -29.86
N PRO A 73 3.99 -1.70 -29.84
CA PRO A 73 4.81 -0.52 -29.62
C PRO A 73 4.51 0.55 -30.67
N GLY A 74 4.30 1.78 -30.21
CA GLY A 74 4.15 2.94 -31.09
C GLY A 74 5.44 3.76 -31.22
N LYS A 75 5.41 4.87 -31.96
CA LYS A 75 6.56 5.79 -32.13
C LYS A 75 7.11 6.33 -30.78
N ASN A 76 6.25 6.44 -29.78
CA ASN A 76 6.58 6.98 -28.46
C ASN A 76 6.76 5.90 -27.38
N GLY A 77 6.94 4.65 -27.77
CA GLY A 77 7.04 3.50 -26.88
C GLY A 77 5.73 2.73 -26.69
N LYS A 78 5.74 1.70 -25.85
CA LYS A 78 4.57 0.85 -25.53
C LYS A 78 3.88 1.32 -24.25
N TYR A 79 4.64 1.55 -23.18
CA TYR A 79 4.15 1.82 -21.81
C TYR A 79 4.06 3.32 -21.50
N ARG A 80 5.04 4.13 -21.93
CA ARG A 80 5.08 5.59 -21.69
C ARG A 80 3.82 6.34 -22.10
N PRO A 81 3.21 6.07 -23.29
CA PRO A 81 1.98 6.76 -23.67
C PRO A 81 0.84 6.61 -22.67
N PHE A 82 0.78 5.48 -21.93
CA PHE A 82 -0.23 5.30 -20.89
C PHE A 82 -0.06 6.30 -19.74
N ILE A 83 1.18 6.65 -19.36
CA ILE A 83 1.44 7.64 -18.30
C ILE A 83 0.76 8.97 -18.63
N LEU A 84 0.89 9.42 -19.88
CA LEU A 84 0.30 10.68 -20.29
C LEU A 84 -1.23 10.60 -20.45
N TRP A 85 -1.71 9.55 -21.14
CA TRP A 85 -3.13 9.40 -21.45
C TRP A 85 -4.00 9.06 -20.23
N SER A 86 -3.50 8.26 -19.28
CA SER A 86 -4.24 7.92 -18.06
C SER A 86 -4.02 8.93 -16.94
N GLY A 87 -2.93 9.69 -16.96
CA GLY A 87 -2.61 10.67 -15.91
C GLY A 87 -3.65 11.76 -15.76
N PHE A 88 -4.13 12.33 -16.87
CA PHE A 88 -5.18 13.35 -16.85
C PHE A 88 -6.53 12.82 -16.32
N PRO A 89 -7.11 11.73 -16.86
CA PRO A 89 -8.34 11.15 -16.32
C PRO A 89 -8.20 10.72 -14.86
N LEU A 90 -7.02 10.21 -14.44
CA LEU A 90 -6.76 9.83 -13.05
C LEU A 90 -6.85 11.03 -12.11
N ALA A 91 -6.19 12.12 -12.46
CA ALA A 91 -6.23 13.35 -11.67
C ALA A 91 -7.65 13.92 -11.57
N VAL A 92 -8.40 13.94 -12.68
CA VAL A 92 -9.81 14.38 -12.70
C VAL A 92 -10.69 13.47 -11.84
N SER A 93 -10.56 12.15 -11.98
CA SER A 93 -11.35 11.19 -11.19
C SER A 93 -11.07 11.31 -9.69
N ALA A 94 -9.83 11.63 -9.29
CA ALA A 94 -9.47 11.88 -7.90
C ALA A 94 -10.23 13.08 -7.30
N VAL A 95 -10.44 14.15 -8.08
CA VAL A 95 -11.25 15.31 -7.66
C VAL A 95 -12.73 14.93 -7.60
N LEU A 96 -13.23 14.19 -8.59
CA LEU A 96 -14.63 13.80 -8.66
C LEU A 96 -15.07 12.99 -7.44
N VAL A 97 -14.24 12.11 -6.91
CA VAL A 97 -14.54 11.33 -5.68
C VAL A 97 -14.87 12.25 -4.49
N TYR A 98 -14.21 13.40 -4.38
CA TYR A 98 -14.40 14.35 -3.29
C TYR A 98 -15.34 15.52 -3.64
N THR A 99 -16.19 15.35 -4.66
CA THR A 99 -17.15 16.36 -5.07
C THR A 99 -18.54 16.04 -4.51
N LYS A 100 -19.16 16.99 -3.82
CA LYS A 100 -20.54 16.91 -3.32
C LYS A 100 -21.43 17.84 -4.13
N PHE A 101 -22.39 17.29 -4.90
CA PHE A 101 -23.26 18.08 -5.75
C PHE A 101 -24.59 18.44 -5.09
N THR A 102 -25.14 17.55 -4.28
CA THR A 102 -26.52 17.70 -3.74
C THR A 102 -26.59 17.33 -2.26
N GLY A 103 -27.71 17.65 -1.62
CA GLY A 103 -28.07 17.15 -0.29
C GLY A 103 -28.71 15.76 -0.29
N ASN A 104 -28.98 15.17 -1.45
CA ASN A 104 -29.62 13.86 -1.56
C ASN A 104 -28.63 12.74 -1.23
N LEU A 105 -28.90 12.00 -0.13
CA LEU A 105 -28.05 10.92 0.35
C LEU A 105 -27.88 9.79 -0.66
N THR A 106 -28.99 9.35 -1.29
CA THR A 106 -28.97 8.26 -2.26
C THR A 106 -28.11 8.62 -3.47
N PHE A 107 -28.29 9.84 -4.00
CA PHE A 107 -27.48 10.33 -5.12
C PHE A 107 -25.99 10.36 -4.74
N ASN A 108 -25.63 10.95 -3.59
CA ASN A 108 -24.25 11.04 -3.15
C ASN A 108 -23.62 9.66 -2.94
N THR A 109 -24.39 8.67 -2.45
CA THR A 109 -23.93 7.31 -2.25
C THR A 109 -23.58 6.63 -3.59
N ILE A 110 -24.50 6.72 -4.57
CA ILE A 110 -24.26 6.15 -5.90
C ILE A 110 -23.11 6.87 -6.60
N TYR A 111 -23.08 8.20 -6.50
CA TYR A 111 -22.06 9.04 -7.11
C TYR A 111 -20.65 8.71 -6.59
N VAL A 112 -20.46 8.67 -5.26
CA VAL A 112 -19.13 8.35 -4.69
C VAL A 112 -18.72 6.91 -5.01
N ALA A 113 -19.66 5.96 -5.01
CA ALA A 113 -19.38 4.58 -5.40
C ALA A 113 -18.90 4.50 -6.86
N ALA A 114 -19.62 5.13 -7.78
CA ALA A 114 -19.28 5.14 -9.20
C ALA A 114 -17.94 5.84 -9.47
N THR A 115 -17.70 7.00 -8.87
CA THR A 115 -16.45 7.77 -9.06
C THR A 115 -15.25 7.08 -8.40
N TYR A 116 -15.42 6.41 -7.27
CA TYR A 116 -14.36 5.67 -6.62
C TYR A 116 -13.96 4.41 -7.41
N ILE A 117 -14.95 3.66 -7.94
CA ILE A 117 -14.68 2.54 -8.85
C ILE A 117 -13.99 3.03 -10.13
N LEU A 118 -14.48 4.14 -10.72
CA LEU A 118 -13.86 4.76 -11.90
C LEU A 118 -12.40 5.16 -11.63
N TYR A 119 -12.12 5.77 -10.47
CA TYR A 119 -10.77 6.08 -10.05
C TYR A 119 -9.89 4.83 -9.99
N GLY A 120 -10.36 3.73 -9.37
CA GLY A 120 -9.64 2.46 -9.29
C GLY A 120 -9.34 1.89 -10.68
N MET A 121 -10.32 1.92 -11.60
CA MET A 121 -10.12 1.47 -12.99
C MET A 121 -9.02 2.27 -13.69
N ILE A 122 -9.07 3.60 -13.63
CA ILE A 122 -8.08 4.46 -14.27
C ILE A 122 -6.71 4.31 -13.59
N TYR A 123 -6.70 4.14 -12.25
CA TYR A 123 -5.47 3.87 -11.50
C TYR A 123 -4.78 2.59 -12.00
N THR A 124 -5.52 1.52 -12.30
CA THR A 124 -4.96 0.29 -12.88
C THR A 124 -4.41 0.53 -14.29
N VAL A 125 -5.11 1.33 -15.12
CA VAL A 125 -4.62 1.73 -16.46
C VAL A 125 -3.28 2.46 -16.38
N MET A 126 -3.02 3.17 -15.28
CA MET A 126 -1.75 3.88 -15.02
C MET A 126 -0.70 2.96 -14.40
N SER A 127 -1.06 2.24 -13.33
CA SER A 127 -0.11 1.52 -12.49
C SER A 127 0.50 0.29 -13.17
N VAL A 128 -0.26 -0.43 -14.01
CA VAL A 128 0.22 -1.64 -14.70
C VAL A 128 1.30 -1.29 -15.74
N PRO A 129 1.09 -0.35 -16.67
CA PRO A 129 2.15 0.06 -17.59
C PRO A 129 3.34 0.70 -16.88
N TYR A 130 3.11 1.49 -15.83
CA TYR A 130 4.19 2.09 -15.04
C TYR A 130 5.06 1.02 -14.38
N GLY A 131 4.47 -0.03 -13.78
CA GLY A 131 5.21 -1.15 -13.22
C GLY A 131 6.04 -1.89 -14.27
N SER A 132 5.50 -2.07 -15.48
CA SER A 132 6.19 -2.74 -16.59
C SER A 132 7.29 -1.87 -17.22
N LEU A 133 7.20 -0.53 -17.09
CA LEU A 133 8.16 0.40 -17.68
C LEU A 133 9.59 0.16 -17.18
N ALA A 134 9.78 -0.17 -15.89
CA ALA A 134 11.10 -0.45 -15.34
C ALA A 134 11.84 -1.58 -16.09
N MET A 135 11.10 -2.59 -16.56
CA MET A 135 11.68 -3.76 -17.24
C MET A 135 12.20 -3.43 -18.65
N VAL A 136 11.60 -2.41 -19.29
CA VAL A 136 11.97 -1.99 -20.65
C VAL A 136 12.83 -0.73 -20.70
N MET A 137 13.11 -0.11 -19.55
CA MET A 137 14.05 1.02 -19.45
C MET A 137 15.50 0.55 -19.49
N THR A 138 15.79 -0.63 -18.91
CA THR A 138 17.15 -1.17 -18.81
C THR A 138 17.16 -2.69 -18.76
N ASP A 139 18.21 -3.29 -19.33
CA ASP A 139 18.55 -4.71 -19.26
C ASP A 139 19.48 -5.04 -18.08
N LYS A 140 20.08 -4.02 -17.46
CA LYS A 140 21.08 -4.18 -16.39
C LYS A 140 20.42 -4.38 -15.03
N GLU A 141 20.74 -5.48 -14.36
CA GLU A 141 20.19 -5.84 -13.04
C GLU A 141 20.40 -4.75 -11.99
N ASN A 142 21.62 -4.17 -11.91
CA ASN A 142 21.92 -3.09 -10.97
C ASN A 142 21.05 -1.83 -11.22
N GLU A 143 20.79 -1.49 -12.48
CA GLU A 143 19.93 -0.34 -12.82
C GLU A 143 18.46 -0.62 -12.49
N ARG A 144 17.98 -1.88 -12.66
CA ARG A 144 16.64 -2.30 -12.21
C ARG A 144 16.50 -2.22 -10.68
N GLY A 145 17.54 -2.63 -9.95
CA GLY A 145 17.60 -2.44 -8.49
C GLY A 145 17.47 -0.98 -8.08
N ASN A 146 18.23 -0.10 -8.76
CA ASN A 146 18.13 1.35 -8.52
C ASN A 146 16.75 1.94 -8.86
N LEU A 147 16.07 1.44 -9.91
CA LEU A 147 14.70 1.84 -10.24
C LEU A 147 13.70 1.38 -9.16
N SER A 148 13.92 0.22 -8.53
CA SER A 148 13.10 -0.24 -7.40
C SER A 148 13.26 0.68 -6.18
N VAL A 149 14.50 1.11 -5.87
CA VAL A 149 14.75 2.10 -4.82
C VAL A 149 14.12 3.45 -5.17
N ALA A 150 14.27 3.89 -6.42
CA ALA A 150 13.65 5.12 -6.94
C ALA A 150 12.13 5.11 -6.77
N ARG A 151 11.49 3.97 -7.04
CA ARG A 151 10.06 3.76 -6.81
C ARG A 151 9.68 3.88 -5.33
N ALA A 152 10.44 3.27 -4.44
CA ALA A 152 10.19 3.36 -2.99
C ALA A 152 10.29 4.81 -2.48
N ILE A 153 11.28 5.57 -2.97
CA ILE A 153 11.43 7.00 -2.67
C ILE A 153 10.21 7.78 -3.21
N GLY A 154 9.79 7.49 -4.44
CA GLY A 154 8.61 8.10 -5.05
C GLY A 154 7.33 7.88 -4.24
N GLY A 155 7.10 6.65 -3.79
CA GLY A 155 5.98 6.32 -2.89
C GLY A 155 6.03 7.13 -1.59
N GLY A 156 7.22 7.34 -1.01
CA GLY A 156 7.41 8.19 0.17
C GLY A 156 6.96 9.65 -0.05
N PHE A 157 7.37 10.26 -1.15
CA PHE A 157 6.93 11.62 -1.51
C PHE A 157 5.42 11.71 -1.82
N GLY A 158 4.83 10.62 -2.29
CA GLY A 158 3.39 10.54 -2.52
C GLY A 158 2.54 10.68 -1.25
N ASN A 159 3.11 10.49 -0.06
CA ASN A 159 2.42 10.67 1.22
C ASN A 159 2.34 12.15 1.70
N ILE A 160 2.93 13.10 0.97
CA ILE A 160 2.92 14.52 1.36
C ILE A 160 1.50 15.07 1.59
N PRO A 161 0.50 14.82 0.73
CA PRO A 161 -0.87 15.30 1.01
C PRO A 161 -1.45 14.70 2.29
N GLN A 162 -1.22 13.42 2.55
CA GLN A 162 -1.68 12.77 3.79
C GLN A 162 -1.11 13.47 5.02
N LEU A 163 0.13 13.96 4.95
CA LEU A 163 0.79 14.72 6.01
C LEU A 163 0.18 16.12 6.21
N LEU A 164 -0.18 16.81 5.13
CA LEU A 164 -0.64 18.20 5.16
C LEU A 164 -2.15 18.33 5.41
N PHE A 165 -2.95 17.36 5.02
CA PHE A 165 -4.41 17.42 5.07
C PHE A 165 -4.99 17.66 6.48
N PRO A 166 -4.47 17.05 7.56
CA PRO A 166 -4.97 17.33 8.91
C PRO A 166 -4.90 18.83 9.28
N ILE A 167 -3.91 19.52 8.72
CA ILE A 167 -3.69 20.96 9.00
C ILE A 167 -4.56 21.84 8.10
N ILE A 168 -4.74 21.42 6.83
CA ILE A 168 -5.40 22.25 5.79
C ILE A 168 -6.91 22.04 5.80
N VAL A 169 -7.35 20.78 5.98
CA VAL A 169 -8.73 20.34 5.71
C VAL A 169 -9.57 20.27 6.99
N MET A 170 -8.94 20.03 8.14
CA MET A 170 -9.66 20.01 9.41
C MET A 170 -9.83 21.42 9.94
N THR A 171 -11.05 21.72 10.42
CA THR A 171 -11.44 23.01 11.01
C THR A 171 -12.08 22.79 12.36
N GLY A 172 -12.08 23.83 13.21
CA GLY A 172 -12.58 23.79 14.58
C GLY A 172 -11.44 23.94 15.59
N GLY A 173 -11.80 24.19 16.85
CA GLY A 173 -10.89 24.36 17.98
C GLY A 173 -11.02 23.23 19.00
N GLU A 174 -10.82 23.58 20.28
CA GLU A 174 -10.95 22.65 21.40
C GLU A 174 -12.39 22.13 21.59
N ASP A 175 -13.38 22.87 21.09
CA ASP A 175 -14.81 22.53 21.16
C ASP A 175 -15.22 21.43 20.17
N GLY A 176 -14.32 21.01 19.30
CA GLY A 176 -14.52 19.94 18.33
C GLY A 176 -13.93 20.26 16.96
N GLN A 177 -13.50 19.22 16.26
CA GLN A 177 -12.91 19.34 14.93
C GLN A 177 -13.77 18.60 13.91
N GLN A 178 -13.89 19.19 12.72
CA GLN A 178 -14.61 18.60 11.61
C GLN A 178 -13.84 18.78 10.31
N MET A 179 -14.10 17.86 9.38
CA MET A 179 -13.57 17.95 8.02
C MET A 179 -14.35 19.00 7.22
N ASP A 180 -13.66 19.98 6.65
CA ASP A 180 -14.28 20.96 5.76
C ASP A 180 -14.27 20.44 4.30
N GLY A 181 -15.45 20.12 3.77
CA GLY A 181 -15.60 19.58 2.42
C GLY A 181 -15.13 20.54 1.32
N LYS A 182 -15.25 21.86 1.50
CA LYS A 182 -14.77 22.84 0.50
C LYS A 182 -13.25 22.90 0.50
N ARG A 183 -12.62 22.92 1.68
CA ARG A 183 -11.16 22.89 1.79
C ARG A 183 -10.59 21.57 1.24
N LEU A 184 -11.25 20.45 1.51
CA LEU A 184 -10.86 19.16 0.96
C LEU A 184 -10.94 19.13 -0.57
N PHE A 185 -12.05 19.64 -1.14
CA PHE A 185 -12.19 19.76 -2.59
C PHE A 185 -11.08 20.63 -3.21
N CYS A 186 -10.83 21.82 -2.64
CA CYS A 186 -9.75 22.70 -3.12
C CYS A 186 -8.37 22.04 -2.99
N ALA A 187 -8.10 21.35 -1.88
CA ALA A 187 -6.85 20.62 -1.70
C ALA A 187 -6.68 19.50 -2.75
N MET A 188 -7.75 18.76 -3.05
CA MET A 188 -7.73 17.73 -4.10
C MET A 188 -7.55 18.33 -5.50
N CYS A 189 -8.07 19.51 -5.78
CA CYS A 189 -7.78 20.23 -7.04
C CYS A 189 -6.28 20.56 -7.17
N VAL A 190 -5.66 21.03 -6.09
CA VAL A 190 -4.21 21.31 -6.06
C VAL A 190 -3.42 20.02 -6.26
N VAL A 191 -3.79 18.93 -5.59
CA VAL A 191 -3.18 17.60 -5.78
C VAL A 191 -3.32 17.14 -7.22
N ALA A 192 -4.50 17.29 -7.84
CA ALA A 192 -4.74 16.88 -9.22
C ALA A 192 -3.89 17.68 -10.21
N ILE A 193 -3.75 18.99 -10.03
CA ILE A 193 -2.88 19.83 -10.86
C ILE A 193 -1.42 19.37 -10.71
N ALA A 194 -0.96 19.12 -9.48
CA ALA A 194 0.39 18.61 -9.24
C ALA A 194 0.61 17.26 -9.92
N MET A 195 -0.35 16.32 -9.83
CA MET A 195 -0.31 15.04 -10.53
C MET A 195 -0.16 15.22 -12.04
N MET A 196 -0.96 16.07 -12.67
CA MET A 196 -0.90 16.33 -14.12
C MET A 196 0.47 16.85 -14.54
N LEU A 197 1.00 17.84 -13.82
CA LEU A 197 2.33 18.41 -14.11
C LEU A 197 3.42 17.34 -13.97
N ILE A 198 3.37 16.55 -12.91
CA ILE A 198 4.34 15.49 -12.67
C ILE A 198 4.27 14.41 -13.75
N TYR A 199 3.09 13.99 -14.21
CA TYR A 199 2.96 13.01 -15.28
C TYR A 199 3.53 13.52 -16.61
N ILE A 200 3.34 14.80 -16.95
CA ILE A 200 3.94 15.42 -18.15
C ILE A 200 5.48 15.40 -18.07
N ILE A 201 6.04 15.78 -16.90
CA ILE A 201 7.48 15.76 -16.67
C ILE A 201 8.01 14.31 -16.72
N SER A 202 7.36 13.38 -16.03
CA SER A 202 7.72 11.97 -16.02
C SER A 202 7.74 11.37 -17.42
N TYR A 203 6.69 11.62 -18.19
CA TYR A 203 6.62 11.17 -19.58
C TYR A 203 7.80 11.71 -20.42
N SER A 204 8.16 12.98 -20.25
CA SER A 204 9.26 13.59 -21.01
C SER A 204 10.64 13.08 -20.60
N TRP A 205 10.82 12.70 -19.33
CA TRP A 205 12.10 12.27 -18.77
C TRP A 205 12.34 10.76 -18.78
N THR A 206 11.32 9.93 -18.90
CA THR A 206 11.46 8.47 -19.04
C THR A 206 11.68 8.09 -20.51
N LYS A 207 12.43 7.01 -20.75
CA LYS A 207 12.67 6.45 -22.08
C LYS A 207 12.56 4.93 -22.05
N GLU A 208 11.99 4.35 -23.07
CA GLU A 208 11.94 2.90 -23.30
C GLU A 208 13.04 2.51 -24.30
N LYS A 209 13.66 1.34 -24.10
CA LYS A 209 14.53 0.71 -25.09
C LYS A 209 13.67 -0.18 -26.01
N PRO A 210 13.56 0.12 -27.32
CA PRO A 210 12.71 -0.63 -28.24
C PRO A 210 13.04 -2.15 -28.28
N GLU A 211 14.31 -2.49 -28.12
CA GLU A 211 14.81 -3.87 -28.12
C GLU A 211 14.22 -4.70 -26.98
N LEU A 212 14.06 -4.12 -25.78
CA LEU A 212 13.52 -4.81 -24.63
C LEU A 212 11.99 -4.96 -24.67
N VAL A 213 11.31 -4.07 -25.38
CA VAL A 213 9.85 -4.12 -25.55
C VAL A 213 9.42 -5.36 -26.33
N THR A 214 10.22 -5.81 -27.30
CA THR A 214 9.93 -6.99 -28.13
C THR A 214 10.10 -8.32 -27.37
N LEU A 215 10.99 -8.37 -26.37
CA LEU A 215 11.27 -9.56 -25.56
C LEU A 215 10.21 -9.84 -24.49
N SER A 216 9.36 -8.88 -24.14
CA SER A 216 8.38 -8.98 -23.04
C SER A 216 7.06 -9.67 -23.40
N ASN A 217 6.99 -10.39 -24.50
CA ASN A 217 5.76 -11.00 -25.04
C ASN A 217 5.56 -12.49 -24.65
N GLU A 218 6.23 -13.01 -23.64
CA GLU A 218 6.01 -14.39 -23.18
C GLU A 218 4.64 -14.55 -22.50
N GLU A 219 3.88 -15.54 -22.96
CA GLU A 219 2.59 -15.89 -22.37
C GLU A 219 2.78 -16.57 -21.01
N VAL A 220 2.24 -15.97 -19.96
CA VAL A 220 2.24 -16.56 -18.61
C VAL A 220 1.04 -17.50 -18.49
N HIS A 221 1.25 -18.80 -18.37
CA HIS A 221 0.22 -19.79 -18.08
C HIS A 221 -0.09 -19.83 -16.57
N ILE A 222 -1.12 -19.09 -16.14
CA ILE A 222 -1.43 -18.87 -14.70
C ILE A 222 -2.17 -20.06 -14.05
N THR A 223 -2.89 -20.89 -14.81
CA THR A 223 -3.94 -21.77 -14.24
C THR A 223 -3.47 -23.11 -13.64
N SER A 224 -2.41 -23.73 -14.14
CA SER A 224 -1.93 -25.02 -13.60
C SER A 224 -1.10 -24.86 -12.33
N THR A 225 -0.37 -23.78 -12.25
CA THR A 225 0.58 -23.44 -11.18
C THR A 225 -0.10 -22.99 -9.90
N LEU A 226 -1.26 -22.33 -10.00
CA LEU A 226 -2.03 -21.84 -8.82
C LEU A 226 -2.35 -22.96 -7.82
N LYS A 227 -2.66 -24.18 -8.29
CA LYS A 227 -2.99 -25.31 -7.40
C LYS A 227 -1.79 -25.79 -6.58
N ASP A 228 -0.59 -25.74 -7.16
CA ASP A 228 0.63 -26.19 -6.50
C ASP A 228 1.17 -25.13 -5.54
N ILE A 229 1.07 -23.87 -5.91
CA ILE A 229 1.47 -22.72 -5.09
C ILE A 229 0.60 -22.59 -3.82
N ILE A 230 -0.72 -22.79 -3.91
CA ILE A 230 -1.63 -22.70 -2.75
C ILE A 230 -1.37 -23.82 -1.73
N LYS A 231 -0.76 -24.93 -2.12
CA LYS A 231 -0.38 -26.01 -1.20
C LYS A 231 0.94 -25.73 -0.46
N ASP A 232 1.76 -24.84 -0.98
CA ASP A 232 3.02 -24.49 -0.34
C ASP A 232 2.78 -23.60 0.88
N ARG A 233 3.05 -24.14 2.08
CA ARG A 233 2.90 -23.44 3.35
C ARG A 233 3.74 -22.17 3.42
N ALA A 234 4.94 -22.15 2.81
CA ALA A 234 5.81 -20.98 2.80
C ALA A 234 5.15 -19.85 2.01
N PHE A 235 4.60 -20.19 0.83
CA PHE A 235 3.90 -19.25 -0.02
C PHE A 235 2.64 -18.68 0.61
N VAL A 236 1.78 -19.55 1.16
CA VAL A 236 0.50 -19.12 1.77
C VAL A 236 0.73 -18.21 2.96
N THR A 237 1.63 -18.59 3.88
CA THR A 237 1.92 -17.77 5.06
C THR A 237 2.50 -16.41 4.67
N MET A 238 3.40 -16.37 3.70
CA MET A 238 4.00 -15.12 3.27
C MET A 238 3.02 -14.22 2.51
N SER A 239 2.15 -14.79 1.69
CA SER A 239 1.11 -14.04 0.98
C SER A 239 0.13 -13.40 1.97
N LEU A 240 -0.27 -14.13 3.02
CA LEU A 240 -1.09 -13.59 4.10
C LEU A 240 -0.37 -12.49 4.87
N ILE A 241 0.91 -12.67 5.19
CA ILE A 241 1.74 -11.63 5.84
C ILE A 241 1.78 -10.37 4.98
N GLY A 242 2.06 -10.51 3.67
CA GLY A 242 2.09 -9.39 2.73
C GLY A 242 0.77 -8.62 2.63
N GLY A 243 -0.36 -9.33 2.69
CA GLY A 243 -1.70 -8.72 2.73
C GLY A 243 -1.96 -8.00 4.06
N LEU A 244 -1.69 -8.66 5.18
CA LEU A 244 -1.94 -8.11 6.51
C LEU A 244 -1.08 -6.88 6.84
N VAL A 245 0.17 -6.79 6.35
CA VAL A 245 1.00 -5.59 6.54
C VAL A 245 0.30 -4.37 5.96
N ILE A 246 -0.23 -4.48 4.75
CA ILE A 246 -0.98 -3.38 4.11
C ILE A 246 -2.29 -3.12 4.83
N ALA A 247 -3.00 -4.18 5.26
CA ALA A 247 -4.23 -4.04 6.03
C ALA A 247 -4.00 -3.24 7.31
N ILE A 248 -2.99 -3.59 8.09
CA ILE A 248 -2.66 -2.91 9.36
C ILE A 248 -2.32 -1.44 9.10
N GLN A 249 -1.46 -1.14 8.13
CA GLN A 249 -1.06 0.23 7.82
C GLN A 249 -2.25 1.10 7.41
N MET A 250 -3.08 0.63 6.49
CA MET A 250 -4.24 1.39 6.02
C MET A 250 -5.32 1.50 7.09
N TYR A 251 -5.53 0.43 7.88
CA TYR A 251 -6.45 0.45 9.00
C TYR A 251 -6.06 1.54 10.01
N ILE A 252 -4.82 1.52 10.50
CA ILE A 252 -4.31 2.50 11.47
C ILE A 252 -4.42 3.91 10.89
N SER A 253 -4.07 4.10 9.61
CA SER A 253 -4.15 5.40 8.94
C SER A 253 -5.58 5.95 8.93
N SER A 254 -6.57 5.12 8.59
CA SER A 254 -7.98 5.52 8.54
C SER A 254 -8.59 5.71 9.94
N ALA A 255 -8.31 4.81 10.89
CA ALA A 255 -8.83 4.89 12.26
C ALA A 255 -8.29 6.10 13.02
N ASN A 256 -7.02 6.44 12.80
CA ASN A 256 -6.38 7.58 13.44
C ASN A 256 -7.00 8.96 13.06
N VAL A 257 -7.65 9.05 11.90
CA VAL A 257 -8.38 10.29 11.56
C VAL A 257 -9.47 10.56 12.59
N TYR A 258 -10.25 9.56 12.97
CA TYR A 258 -11.29 9.67 14.00
C TYR A 258 -10.66 9.86 15.39
N LEU A 259 -9.61 9.12 15.72
CA LEU A 259 -8.93 9.20 17.01
C LEU A 259 -8.38 10.61 17.28
N PHE A 260 -7.65 11.18 16.33
CA PHE A 260 -7.06 12.52 16.52
C PHE A 260 -8.11 13.63 16.42
N LYS A 261 -9.15 13.44 15.59
CA LYS A 261 -10.22 14.44 15.42
C LYS A 261 -11.16 14.49 16.63
N ASP A 262 -11.70 13.35 17.05
CA ASP A 262 -12.78 13.29 18.03
C ASP A 262 -12.30 13.01 19.45
N PHE A 263 -11.43 12.01 19.67
CA PHE A 263 -10.96 11.66 21.01
C PHE A 263 -9.92 12.66 21.55
N TYR A 264 -8.85 12.92 20.78
CA TYR A 264 -7.82 13.88 21.20
C TYR A 264 -8.17 15.34 20.88
N ARG A 265 -9.12 15.58 19.98
CA ARG A 265 -9.52 16.92 19.49
C ARG A 265 -8.36 17.75 18.94
N LYS A 266 -7.35 17.09 18.39
CA LYS A 266 -6.10 17.68 17.88
C LYS A 266 -5.67 17.03 16.57
N SER A 267 -6.44 17.25 15.49
CA SER A 267 -6.18 16.61 14.19
C SER A 267 -4.78 16.88 13.62
N GLY A 268 -4.19 18.04 13.89
CA GLY A 268 -2.83 18.38 13.47
C GLY A 268 -1.76 17.40 13.98
N PHE A 269 -2.01 16.71 15.09
CA PHE A 269 -1.12 15.68 15.60
C PHE A 269 -1.08 14.40 14.73
N SER A 270 -2.05 14.21 13.85
CA SER A 270 -1.99 13.16 12.83
C SER A 270 -0.76 13.30 11.93
N SER A 271 -0.34 14.52 11.63
CA SER A 271 0.88 14.80 10.86
C SER A 271 2.14 14.41 11.64
N ILE A 272 2.19 14.75 12.92
CA ILE A 272 3.31 14.35 13.82
C ILE A 272 3.36 12.83 13.95
N TYR A 273 2.21 12.21 14.14
CA TYR A 273 2.08 10.75 14.18
C TYR A 273 2.63 10.11 12.90
N LEU A 274 2.27 10.63 11.73
CA LEU A 274 2.73 10.09 10.44
C LEU A 274 4.26 10.18 10.31
N ILE A 275 4.87 11.31 10.67
CA ILE A 275 6.34 11.47 10.66
C ILE A 275 6.99 10.44 11.60
N ILE A 276 6.47 10.31 12.83
CA ILE A 276 6.99 9.38 13.82
C ILE A 276 6.80 7.92 13.39
N SER A 277 5.73 7.62 12.64
CA SER A 277 5.49 6.27 12.11
C SER A 277 6.51 5.82 11.07
N TYR A 278 7.07 6.75 10.29
CA TYR A 278 8.13 6.45 9.31
C TYR A 278 9.55 6.51 9.89
N LEU A 279 9.72 7.14 11.05
CA LEU A 279 11.04 7.29 11.69
C LEU A 279 11.73 5.95 11.99
N PRO A 280 11.06 4.91 12.54
CA PRO A 280 11.68 3.61 12.77
C PRO A 280 12.24 3.00 11.49
N LEU A 281 11.49 3.06 10.40
CA LEU A 281 11.90 2.56 9.09
C LEU A 281 13.16 3.27 8.59
N ALA A 282 13.20 4.60 8.67
CA ALA A 282 14.35 5.41 8.27
C ALA A 282 15.62 5.09 9.09
N VAL A 283 15.46 4.88 10.41
CA VAL A 283 16.56 4.51 11.31
C VAL A 283 17.06 3.09 11.03
N MET A 284 16.16 2.18 10.64
CA MET A 284 16.50 0.76 10.46
C MET A 284 17.20 0.48 9.12
N ILE A 285 16.90 1.21 8.05
CA ILE A 285 17.47 1.00 6.70
C ILE A 285 18.99 0.82 6.71
N PRO A 286 19.81 1.68 7.36
CA PRO A 286 21.27 1.53 7.36
C PRO A 286 21.78 0.25 8.05
N PHE A 287 21.01 -0.28 8.98
CA PHE A 287 21.36 -1.47 9.79
C PHE A 287 20.72 -2.75 9.29
N ALA A 288 19.71 -2.67 8.43
CA ALA A 288 18.89 -3.79 7.98
C ALA A 288 19.75 -4.98 7.50
N ASN A 289 20.64 -4.77 6.55
CA ASN A 289 21.49 -5.83 5.99
C ASN A 289 22.38 -6.50 7.05
N LYS A 290 22.89 -5.75 8.04
CA LYS A 290 23.71 -6.31 9.14
C LYS A 290 22.87 -7.14 10.09
N MET A 291 21.67 -6.69 10.40
CA MET A 291 20.72 -7.38 11.26
C MET A 291 20.24 -8.67 10.62
N ILE A 292 19.86 -8.64 9.33
CA ILE A 292 19.40 -9.80 8.56
C ILE A 292 20.47 -10.89 8.53
N ARG A 293 21.71 -10.52 8.21
CA ARG A 293 22.85 -11.49 8.19
C ARG A 293 23.10 -12.10 9.56
N LYS A 294 22.97 -11.32 10.63
CA LYS A 294 23.25 -11.80 11.99
C LYS A 294 22.14 -12.68 12.54
N TRP A 295 20.88 -12.27 12.41
CA TRP A 295 19.73 -12.90 13.07
C TRP A 295 18.84 -13.71 12.14
N GLY A 296 18.69 -13.32 10.89
CA GLY A 296 17.78 -13.91 9.92
C GLY A 296 16.52 -13.06 9.71
N LYS A 297 15.89 -13.22 8.54
CA LYS A 297 14.70 -12.44 8.15
C LYS A 297 13.50 -12.72 9.05
N LYS A 298 13.17 -14.01 9.24
CA LYS A 298 12.06 -14.46 10.08
C LYS A 298 12.23 -14.00 11.53
N GLU A 299 13.41 -14.22 12.08
CA GLU A 299 13.73 -13.95 13.49
C GLU A 299 13.62 -12.46 13.84
N ILE A 300 14.06 -11.59 12.94
CA ILE A 300 13.92 -10.12 13.09
C ILE A 300 12.44 -9.73 13.07
N CYS A 301 11.66 -10.27 12.17
CA CYS A 301 10.22 -10.00 12.10
C CYS A 301 9.49 -10.47 13.37
N VAL A 302 9.87 -11.64 13.95
CA VAL A 302 9.30 -12.12 15.22
C VAL A 302 9.59 -11.14 16.35
N VAL A 303 10.84 -10.69 16.50
CA VAL A 303 11.21 -9.70 17.54
C VAL A 303 10.46 -8.38 17.32
N GLY A 304 10.43 -7.89 16.09
CA GLY A 304 9.73 -6.67 15.74
C GLY A 304 8.24 -6.72 16.09
N PHE A 305 7.53 -7.77 15.66
CA PHE A 305 6.11 -7.92 15.98
C PHE A 305 5.85 -8.16 17.46
N SER A 306 6.75 -8.81 18.19
CA SER A 306 6.63 -8.93 19.64
C SER A 306 6.67 -7.56 20.31
N ILE A 307 7.58 -6.69 19.92
CA ILE A 307 7.65 -5.30 20.41
C ILE A 307 6.38 -4.54 20.05
N SER A 308 5.91 -4.65 18.78
CA SER A 308 4.68 -3.99 18.33
C SER A 308 3.44 -4.48 19.08
N ALA A 309 3.33 -5.78 19.34
CA ALA A 309 2.22 -6.36 20.09
C ALA A 309 2.18 -5.85 21.53
N ILE A 310 3.34 -5.83 22.20
CA ILE A 310 3.45 -5.30 23.57
C ILE A 310 3.08 -3.81 23.61
N ALA A 311 3.62 -3.00 22.69
CA ALA A 311 3.32 -1.57 22.65
C ALA A 311 1.84 -1.30 22.34
N SER A 312 1.25 -2.06 21.40
CA SER A 312 -0.17 -1.93 21.06
C SER A 312 -1.08 -2.40 22.20
N LEU A 313 -0.71 -3.47 22.92
CA LEU A 313 -1.41 -3.93 24.11
C LEU A 313 -1.39 -2.88 25.23
N ILE A 314 -0.23 -2.29 25.49
CA ILE A 314 -0.09 -1.19 26.48
C ILE A 314 -0.94 0.01 26.06
N SER A 315 -0.96 0.35 24.78
CA SER A 315 -1.78 1.44 24.25
C SER A 315 -3.27 1.18 24.51
N TRP A 316 -3.75 -0.05 24.25
CA TRP A 316 -5.16 -0.40 24.48
C TRP A 316 -5.53 -0.42 25.96
N LEU A 317 -4.76 -1.12 26.81
CA LEU A 317 -5.06 -1.25 28.23
C LEU A 317 -4.89 0.05 29.02
N GLY A 318 -3.95 0.89 28.61
CA GLY A 318 -3.65 2.14 29.32
C GLY A 318 -4.65 3.25 29.08
N HIS A 319 -5.49 3.17 28.03
CA HIS A 319 -6.50 4.17 27.68
C HIS A 319 -6.02 5.61 27.86
N PHE A 320 -4.85 5.93 27.25
CA PHE A 320 -4.13 7.17 27.52
C PHE A 320 -4.83 8.39 26.89
N THR A 321 -5.21 9.34 27.73
CA THR A 321 -5.70 10.67 27.33
C THR A 321 -4.57 11.59 26.87
N ASN A 322 -3.34 11.32 27.34
CA ASN A 322 -2.16 12.07 26.89
C ASN A 322 -1.70 11.60 25.51
N ILE A 323 -1.85 12.46 24.50
CA ILE A 323 -1.52 12.22 23.10
C ILE A 323 -0.05 11.85 22.89
N TRP A 324 0.88 12.37 23.70
CA TRP A 324 2.30 12.09 23.56
C TRP A 324 2.66 10.65 23.93
N ILE A 325 1.97 10.09 24.94
CA ILE A 325 2.15 8.68 25.33
C ILE A 325 1.70 7.78 24.15
N TYR A 326 0.55 8.10 23.55
CA TYR A 326 0.06 7.38 22.37
C TYR A 326 1.07 7.44 21.20
N ILE A 327 1.63 8.62 20.90
CA ILE A 327 2.60 8.82 19.83
C ILE A 327 3.91 8.06 20.09
N ILE A 328 4.38 8.02 21.34
CA ILE A 328 5.57 7.23 21.71
C ILE A 328 5.31 5.73 21.53
N LEU A 329 4.16 5.24 21.99
CA LEU A 329 3.79 3.84 21.79
C LEU A 329 3.63 3.51 20.30
N ALA A 330 3.09 4.41 19.51
CA ALA A 330 2.98 4.29 18.06
C ALA A 330 4.35 4.13 17.37
N PHE A 331 5.40 4.79 17.86
CA PHE A 331 6.77 4.56 17.37
C PHE A 331 7.17 3.09 17.50
N PHE A 332 6.93 2.46 18.65
CA PHE A 332 7.26 1.05 18.87
C PHE A 332 6.34 0.11 18.07
N VAL A 333 5.06 0.46 17.90
CA VAL A 333 4.15 -0.28 17.01
C VAL A 333 4.68 -0.29 15.57
N ASN A 334 5.07 0.88 15.06
CA ASN A 334 5.58 1.00 13.70
C ASN A 334 7.00 0.44 13.52
N LEU A 335 7.76 0.27 14.60
CA LEU A 335 9.08 -0.37 14.56
C LEU A 335 8.99 -1.80 14.03
N GLY A 336 8.09 -2.60 14.54
CA GLY A 336 7.94 -3.99 14.08
C GLY A 336 7.30 -4.09 12.70
N ILE A 337 6.32 -3.24 12.40
CA ILE A 337 5.75 -3.15 11.05
C ILE A 337 6.85 -2.79 10.04
N GLY A 338 7.75 -1.88 10.42
CA GLY A 338 8.89 -1.45 9.60
C GLY A 338 9.83 -2.60 9.23
N PHE A 339 10.11 -3.53 10.16
CA PHE A 339 10.95 -4.71 9.85
C PHE A 339 10.35 -5.54 8.70
N VAL A 340 9.04 -5.79 8.75
CA VAL A 340 8.41 -6.58 7.68
C VAL A 340 8.35 -5.83 6.36
N ILE A 341 8.13 -4.52 6.38
CA ILE A 341 8.14 -3.72 5.15
C ILE A 341 9.48 -3.82 4.43
N LEU A 342 10.58 -3.82 5.18
CA LEU A 342 11.93 -3.99 4.63
C LEU A 342 12.14 -5.39 4.04
N GLU A 343 11.64 -6.41 4.74
CA GLU A 343 11.94 -7.81 4.42
C GLU A 343 10.94 -8.48 3.48
N VAL A 344 9.73 -7.94 3.37
CA VAL A 344 8.62 -8.58 2.65
C VAL A 344 8.97 -8.94 1.20
N TRP A 345 9.72 -8.10 0.51
CA TRP A 345 10.13 -8.36 -0.86
C TRP A 345 11.29 -9.36 -0.96
N ALA A 346 12.21 -9.31 0.00
CA ALA A 346 13.30 -10.28 0.09
C ALA A 346 12.78 -11.66 0.45
N MET A 347 11.78 -11.75 1.35
CA MET A 347 11.11 -13.01 1.69
C MET A 347 10.26 -13.54 0.52
N CYS A 348 9.68 -12.66 -0.31
CA CYS A 348 8.99 -13.08 -1.53
C CYS A 348 9.96 -13.76 -2.51
N GLY A 349 11.20 -13.28 -2.63
CA GLY A 349 12.26 -13.95 -3.39
C GLY A 349 12.62 -15.32 -2.83
N ASP A 350 12.73 -15.44 -1.49
CA ASP A 350 13.01 -16.73 -0.83
C ASP A 350 11.94 -17.79 -1.10
N ILE A 351 10.68 -17.38 -1.33
CA ILE A 351 9.58 -18.27 -1.66
C ILE A 351 9.73 -18.82 -3.09
N VAL A 352 10.15 -17.98 -4.03
CA VAL A 352 10.42 -18.42 -5.39
C VAL A 352 11.54 -19.46 -5.38
N ASP A 353 12.60 -19.22 -4.62
CA ASP A 353 13.69 -20.20 -4.44
C ASP A 353 13.23 -21.47 -3.72
N HIS A 354 12.34 -21.35 -2.72
CA HIS A 354 11.73 -22.50 -2.03
C HIS A 354 10.88 -23.35 -2.99
N GLN A 355 10.10 -22.71 -3.83
CA GLN A 355 9.31 -23.42 -4.83
C GLN A 355 10.20 -24.17 -5.83
N GLU A 356 11.27 -23.53 -6.32
CA GLU A 356 12.24 -24.16 -7.21
C GLU A 356 12.91 -25.36 -6.52
N TRP A 357 13.30 -25.22 -5.25
CA TRP A 357 13.90 -26.30 -4.46
C TRP A 357 12.98 -27.50 -4.27
N VAL A 358 11.67 -27.28 -4.03
CA VAL A 358 10.69 -28.35 -3.80
C VAL A 358 10.18 -28.97 -5.10
N THR A 359 9.94 -28.14 -6.14
CA THR A 359 9.23 -28.57 -7.36
C THR A 359 10.14 -28.72 -8.58
N GLY A 360 11.38 -28.21 -8.51
CA GLY A 360 12.29 -28.12 -9.66
C GLY A 360 11.87 -27.08 -10.72
N LYS A 361 10.78 -26.33 -10.46
CA LYS A 361 10.25 -25.30 -11.37
C LYS A 361 10.34 -23.92 -10.71
N ARG A 362 10.82 -22.94 -11.47
CA ARG A 362 10.93 -21.55 -11.02
C ARG A 362 9.85 -20.71 -11.69
N GLU A 363 8.88 -20.26 -10.92
CA GLU A 363 7.71 -19.52 -11.43
C GLU A 363 7.56 -18.14 -10.76
N GLU A 364 8.48 -17.23 -11.08
CA GLU A 364 8.56 -15.89 -10.48
C GLU A 364 7.30 -15.06 -10.72
N ALA A 365 6.81 -15.05 -11.96
CA ALA A 365 5.71 -14.20 -12.37
C ALA A 365 4.39 -14.56 -11.65
N THR A 366 4.10 -15.84 -11.50
CA THR A 366 2.89 -16.33 -10.84
C THR A 366 2.93 -16.04 -9.33
N ASN A 367 4.09 -16.31 -8.71
CA ASN A 367 4.30 -15.99 -7.29
C ASN A 367 4.11 -14.50 -7.01
N TYR A 368 4.71 -13.65 -7.84
CA TYR A 368 4.58 -12.20 -7.71
C TYR A 368 3.13 -11.71 -7.90
N ALA A 369 2.42 -12.26 -8.88
CA ALA A 369 1.03 -11.88 -9.17
C ALA A 369 0.11 -12.23 -7.99
N VAL A 370 0.20 -13.45 -7.44
CA VAL A 370 -0.63 -13.85 -6.29
C VAL A 370 -0.26 -13.07 -5.04
N PHE A 371 1.03 -12.83 -4.80
CA PHE A 371 1.47 -12.01 -3.68
C PHE A 371 0.91 -10.57 -3.77
N THR A 372 0.95 -9.96 -4.95
CA THR A 372 0.39 -8.62 -5.19
C THR A 372 -1.13 -8.61 -5.03
N PHE A 373 -1.82 -9.66 -5.49
CA PHE A 373 -3.26 -9.82 -5.27
C PHE A 373 -3.60 -9.87 -3.77
N MET A 374 -2.85 -10.66 -2.98
CA MET A 374 -3.06 -10.74 -1.52
C MET A 374 -2.83 -9.39 -0.83
N ARG A 375 -1.88 -8.60 -1.28
CA ARG A 375 -1.68 -7.22 -0.78
C ARG A 375 -2.88 -6.31 -1.06
N LYS A 376 -3.52 -6.44 -2.22
CA LYS A 376 -4.77 -5.72 -2.54
C LYS A 376 -5.94 -6.18 -1.69
N MET A 377 -6.05 -7.48 -1.42
CA MET A 377 -7.04 -8.00 -0.47
C MET A 377 -6.84 -7.44 0.95
N GLY A 378 -5.59 -7.22 1.36
CA GLY A 378 -5.27 -6.53 2.61
C GLY A 378 -5.84 -5.11 2.67
N GLN A 379 -5.81 -4.37 1.56
CA GLN A 379 -6.43 -3.04 1.49
C GLN A 379 -7.96 -3.11 1.70
N ALA A 380 -8.61 -4.15 1.15
CA ALA A 380 -10.03 -4.37 1.37
C ALA A 380 -10.37 -4.63 2.84
N LEU A 381 -9.52 -5.38 3.55
CA LEU A 381 -9.71 -5.64 4.97
C LEU A 381 -9.64 -4.34 5.81
N ALA A 382 -8.78 -3.40 5.44
CA ALA A 382 -8.70 -2.11 6.11
C ALA A 382 -9.99 -1.27 5.98
N ALA A 383 -10.80 -1.53 4.96
CA ALA A 383 -12.06 -0.84 4.72
C ALA A 383 -13.18 -1.15 5.76
N ILE A 384 -12.89 -1.97 6.77
CA ILE A 384 -13.83 -2.26 7.87
C ILE A 384 -13.94 -1.08 8.87
N VAL A 385 -13.01 -0.10 8.86
CA VAL A 385 -13.00 1.02 9.81
C VAL A 385 -14.34 1.76 9.86
N PRO A 386 -14.96 2.20 8.75
CA PRO A 386 -16.23 2.91 8.81
C PRO A 386 -17.36 2.07 9.42
N LEU A 387 -17.36 0.75 9.19
CA LEU A 387 -18.32 -0.16 9.80
C LEU A 387 -18.18 -0.19 11.32
N LEU A 388 -16.95 -0.31 11.84
CA LEU A 388 -16.68 -0.35 13.26
C LEU A 388 -17.03 1.00 13.93
N ILE A 389 -16.66 2.10 13.30
CA ILE A 389 -17.00 3.46 13.76
C ILE A 389 -18.52 3.66 13.79
N GLY A 390 -19.25 3.19 12.78
CA GLY A 390 -20.73 3.23 12.78
C GLY A 390 -21.35 2.34 13.87
N ALA A 391 -20.77 1.17 14.14
CA ALA A 391 -21.27 0.21 15.12
C ALA A 391 -21.17 0.70 16.57
N ILE A 392 -20.20 1.58 16.88
CA ILE A 392 -20.07 2.20 18.22
C ILE A 392 -21.01 3.39 18.42
N GLY A 393 -21.92 3.67 17.46
CA GLY A 393 -22.89 4.77 17.60
C GLY A 393 -22.35 6.16 17.26
N TYR A 394 -21.28 6.25 16.46
CA TYR A 394 -20.73 7.54 16.02
C TYR A 394 -21.76 8.43 15.32
N ASP A 395 -21.98 9.62 15.85
CA ASP A 395 -22.86 10.65 15.25
C ASP A 395 -22.03 11.79 14.65
N LYS A 396 -22.07 11.90 13.32
CA LYS A 396 -21.38 12.97 12.57
C LYS A 396 -21.83 14.38 12.92
N ASN A 397 -23.07 14.56 13.47
CA ASN A 397 -23.62 15.86 13.82
C ASN A 397 -23.22 16.29 15.22
N ALA A 398 -22.75 15.37 16.06
CA ALA A 398 -22.32 15.63 17.43
C ALA A 398 -20.85 16.11 17.47
N ILE A 399 -20.57 17.24 16.79
CA ILE A 399 -19.21 17.81 16.70
C ILE A 399 -18.78 18.26 18.10
N GLY A 400 -17.68 17.69 18.62
CA GLY A 400 -17.18 17.96 19.96
C GLY A 400 -18.07 17.50 21.11
N ALA A 401 -19.24 16.91 20.81
CA ALA A 401 -20.26 16.49 21.76
C ALA A 401 -20.55 14.96 21.68
N GLN A 402 -19.63 14.16 21.16
CA GLN A 402 -19.75 12.70 21.20
C GLN A 402 -19.85 12.24 22.66
N THR A 403 -20.68 11.22 22.90
CA THR A 403 -20.79 10.64 24.24
C THR A 403 -19.46 9.99 24.66
N GLN A 404 -19.20 9.90 25.96
CA GLN A 404 -17.97 9.26 26.45
C GLN A 404 -17.84 7.81 25.98
N GLU A 405 -18.97 7.10 25.88
CA GLU A 405 -19.01 5.72 25.37
C GLU A 405 -18.52 5.63 23.91
N VAL A 406 -18.92 6.58 23.05
CA VAL A 406 -18.45 6.66 21.67
C VAL A 406 -16.97 7.02 21.59
N LEU A 407 -16.49 7.96 22.43
CA LEU A 407 -15.07 8.33 22.49
C LEU A 407 -14.20 7.13 22.91
N ASP A 408 -14.61 6.41 23.94
CA ASP A 408 -13.93 5.21 24.42
C ASP A 408 -13.98 4.10 23.35
N GLY A 409 -15.08 4.01 22.62
CA GLY A 409 -15.24 3.14 21.46
C GLY A 409 -14.27 3.49 20.33
N ILE A 410 -14.11 4.77 19.97
CA ILE A 410 -13.14 5.23 18.96
C ILE A 410 -11.71 4.86 19.40
N TYR A 411 -11.37 5.09 20.67
CA TYR A 411 -10.07 4.72 21.21
C TYR A 411 -9.83 3.20 21.12
N THR A 412 -10.83 2.41 21.52
CA THR A 412 -10.76 0.95 21.48
C THR A 412 -10.61 0.42 20.06
N VAL A 413 -11.40 0.90 19.11
CA VAL A 413 -11.30 0.52 17.69
C VAL A 413 -9.92 0.88 17.14
N SER A 414 -9.36 2.03 17.53
CA SER A 414 -8.06 2.50 17.05
C SER A 414 -6.85 1.79 17.69
N THR A 415 -7.03 1.06 18.80
CA THR A 415 -5.92 0.42 19.54
C THR A 415 -6.06 -1.10 19.60
N LEU A 416 -7.25 -1.63 19.96
CA LEU A 416 -7.49 -3.07 20.08
C LEU A 416 -7.42 -3.79 18.72
N VAL A 417 -8.06 -3.24 17.69
CA VAL A 417 -8.07 -3.92 16.37
C VAL A 417 -6.66 -4.00 15.77
N PRO A 418 -5.83 -2.94 15.76
CA PRO A 418 -4.42 -3.06 15.40
C PRO A 418 -3.67 -4.10 16.24
N PHE A 419 -3.89 -4.15 17.57
CA PHE A 419 -3.30 -5.16 18.44
C PHE A 419 -3.63 -6.58 17.95
N LEU A 420 -4.92 -6.88 17.71
CA LEU A 420 -5.36 -8.20 17.23
C LEU A 420 -4.73 -8.56 15.88
N LEU A 421 -4.67 -7.61 14.96
CA LEU A 421 -4.04 -7.81 13.65
C LEU A 421 -2.52 -8.05 13.77
N ILE A 422 -1.84 -7.35 14.68
CA ILE A 422 -0.40 -7.54 14.96
C ILE A 422 -0.16 -8.91 15.59
N VAL A 423 -1.00 -9.35 16.52
CA VAL A 423 -0.93 -10.69 17.12
C VAL A 423 -1.15 -11.77 16.06
N LEU A 424 -2.14 -11.59 15.16
CA LEU A 424 -2.34 -12.50 14.03
C LEU A 424 -1.10 -12.55 13.13
N MET A 425 -0.48 -11.40 12.88
CA MET A 425 0.76 -11.32 12.11
C MET A 425 1.92 -12.06 12.81
N LEU A 426 2.05 -11.89 14.13
CA LEU A 426 3.04 -12.62 14.93
C LEU A 426 2.84 -14.13 14.84
N VAL A 427 1.59 -14.60 14.90
CA VAL A 427 1.27 -16.03 14.73
C VAL A 427 1.67 -16.51 13.33
N LEU A 428 1.34 -15.76 12.29
CA LEU A 428 1.69 -16.14 10.90
C LEU A 428 3.20 -16.18 10.68
N ILE A 429 3.97 -15.22 11.21
CA ILE A 429 5.42 -15.25 11.04
C ILE A 429 6.06 -16.39 11.84
N LEU A 430 5.51 -16.78 12.99
CA LEU A 430 5.95 -17.97 13.72
C LEU A 430 5.68 -19.26 12.92
N LEU A 431 4.54 -19.32 12.22
CA LEU A 431 4.16 -20.42 11.34
C LEU A 431 4.96 -20.46 10.03
N TYR A 432 5.61 -19.37 9.63
CA TYR A 432 6.44 -19.30 8.42
C TYR A 432 7.60 -20.30 8.50
N PRO A 433 7.77 -21.20 7.51
CA PRO A 433 8.67 -22.34 7.67
C PRO A 433 10.16 -22.03 7.46
N LEU A 434 10.50 -20.93 6.77
CA LEU A 434 11.88 -20.61 6.40
C LEU A 434 12.57 -19.80 7.52
N SER A 435 13.13 -20.49 8.52
CA SER A 435 14.07 -19.90 9.47
C SER A 435 15.43 -19.63 8.79
N LYS A 436 16.31 -18.86 9.45
CA LYS A 436 17.66 -18.58 8.94
C LYS A 436 18.41 -19.84 8.52
N LYS A 437 18.46 -20.85 9.42
CA LYS A 437 19.14 -22.11 9.15
C LYS A 437 18.56 -22.84 7.92
N LYS A 438 17.24 -22.89 7.83
CA LYS A 438 16.56 -23.58 6.74
C LYS A 438 16.72 -22.82 5.39
N SER A 439 16.71 -21.50 5.41
CA SER A 439 16.97 -20.69 4.22
C SER A 439 18.41 -20.85 3.72
N GLU A 440 19.40 -20.86 4.63
CA GLU A 440 20.80 -21.10 4.27
C GLU A 440 21.03 -22.52 3.72
N GLN A 441 20.37 -23.53 4.31
CA GLN A 441 20.42 -24.91 3.80
C GLN A 441 19.79 -25.02 2.42
N MET A 442 18.58 -24.47 2.27
CA MET A 442 17.86 -24.45 0.99
C MET A 442 18.70 -23.82 -0.12
N GLN A 443 19.33 -22.67 0.14
CA GLN A 443 20.17 -21.98 -0.86
C GLN A 443 21.37 -22.86 -1.30
N LYS A 444 22.03 -23.55 -0.35
CA LYS A 444 23.15 -24.45 -0.67
C LYS A 444 22.70 -25.64 -1.51
N GLU A 445 21.60 -26.30 -1.13
CA GLU A 445 21.06 -27.44 -1.87
C GLU A 445 20.56 -27.02 -3.26
N LEU A 446 19.90 -25.86 -3.36
CA LEU A 446 19.44 -25.33 -4.64
C LEU A 446 20.61 -24.99 -5.59
N GLN A 447 21.72 -24.48 -5.06
CA GLN A 447 22.90 -24.23 -5.85
C GLN A 447 23.46 -25.54 -6.45
N ILE A 448 23.56 -26.59 -5.65
CA ILE A 448 23.99 -27.93 -6.12
C ILE A 448 23.04 -28.45 -7.20
N GLN A 449 21.72 -28.39 -6.98
CA GLN A 449 20.74 -28.85 -8.00
C GLN A 449 20.86 -28.07 -9.32
N ARG A 450 21.14 -26.76 -9.27
CA ARG A 450 21.35 -25.94 -10.48
C ARG A 450 22.64 -26.29 -11.20
N GLU A 451 23.73 -26.60 -10.49
CA GLU A 451 25.01 -27.07 -11.07
C GLU A 451 24.86 -28.46 -11.73
N GLU A 452 24.19 -29.39 -11.05
CA GLU A 452 23.89 -30.72 -11.61
C GLU A 452 23.01 -30.63 -12.87
N LYS A 453 22.01 -29.75 -12.88
CA LYS A 453 21.14 -29.56 -14.05
C LYS A 453 21.87 -28.95 -15.24
N LEU A 454 22.82 -28.04 -15.00
CA LEU A 454 23.68 -27.48 -16.04
C LEU A 454 24.62 -28.57 -16.61
N ALA A 455 25.26 -29.38 -15.75
CA ALA A 455 26.15 -30.46 -16.16
C ALA A 455 25.42 -31.59 -16.95
N SER A 456 24.10 -31.76 -16.74
CA SER A 456 23.30 -32.74 -17.49
C SER A 456 22.81 -32.24 -18.86
N GLN A 457 22.99 -30.94 -19.15
CA GLN A 457 22.63 -30.32 -20.45
C GLN A 457 23.84 -30.12 -21.37
N GLU A 458 25.08 -30.29 -20.84
CA GLU A 458 26.32 -30.40 -21.59
C GLU A 458 26.60 -31.84 -21.99
#